data_cd6ed8cba49e58bd68be7b154a981f40
#
_entry.id   cd6ed8cba49e58bd68be7b154a981f40
#
_cell.length_a   1.000
_cell.length_b   1.000
_cell.length_c   1.000
_cell.angle_alpha   90.00
_cell.angle_beta   90.00
_cell.angle_gamma   90.00
#
_symmetry.space_group_name_H-M   'P 1'
#
loop_
_entity.id
_entity.type
_entity.pdbx_description
1 polymer ?
#
loop_
_entity_poly.entity_id
_entity_poly.type
_entity_poly.pdbx_seq_one_letter_code
_entity_poly.pdbx_strand_id
1 'polypeptide(L)'
;MVKPGAHTSALGKAVHDTARKNGLTVIKNLTGHGIGRSIHEKPDHIFNYYSKWDDVKLKDGMVIAFEPFISNNEQEVDQSYDGWTLITEDSFVAQYEHTIIVSEDGPIVVTK
;
A
#
# COMPACT_ATOMS: atom_id res chain seq x y z
N MET A 1 10.38 10.01 0.94
CA MET A 1 9.77 9.06 1.87
C MET A 1 10.09 7.59 1.54
N VAL A 2 10.00 7.19 0.28
CA VAL A 2 10.44 5.86 -0.15
C VAL A 2 11.93 5.92 -0.43
N LYS A 3 12.72 5.56 0.57
CA LYS A 3 14.19 5.59 0.51
C LYS A 3 14.76 4.51 1.43
N PRO A 4 16.03 4.10 1.22
CA PRO A 4 16.65 3.14 2.13
C PRO A 4 16.65 3.67 3.57
N GLY A 5 16.34 2.80 4.51
CA GLY A 5 16.23 3.15 5.92
C GLY A 5 14.84 3.60 6.37
N ALA A 6 13.95 3.95 5.45
CA ALA A 6 12.57 4.25 5.79
C ALA A 6 11.82 2.98 6.18
N HIS A 7 10.84 3.11 7.05
CA HIS A 7 10.03 2.00 7.50
C HIS A 7 8.70 1.94 6.74
N THR A 8 8.23 0.73 6.44
CA THR A 8 6.92 0.56 5.78
C THR A 8 5.78 1.10 6.63
N SER A 9 5.92 1.07 7.97
CA SER A 9 4.93 1.68 8.87
C SER A 9 4.80 3.19 8.65
N ALA A 10 5.90 3.88 8.32
CA ALA A 10 5.86 5.31 8.03
C ALA A 10 5.13 5.59 6.72
N LEU A 11 5.29 4.73 5.71
CA LEU A 11 4.53 4.84 4.46
C LEU A 11 3.04 4.67 4.72
N GLY A 12 2.67 3.64 5.47
CA GLY A 12 1.28 3.39 5.83
C GLY A 12 0.66 4.55 6.60
N LYS A 13 1.41 5.10 7.55
CA LYS A 13 0.98 6.27 8.31
C LYS A 13 0.74 7.47 7.39
N ALA A 14 1.64 7.72 6.45
CA ALA A 14 1.53 8.84 5.52
C ALA A 14 0.28 8.72 4.63
N VAL A 15 0.00 7.51 4.13
CA VAL A 15 -1.22 7.25 3.34
C VAL A 15 -2.46 7.52 4.18
N HIS A 16 -2.52 6.96 5.37
CA HIS A 16 -3.66 7.10 6.27
C HIS A 16 -3.91 8.57 6.66
N ASP A 17 -2.85 9.27 7.07
CA ASP A 17 -2.95 10.67 7.47
C ASP A 17 -3.41 11.55 6.30
N THR A 18 -2.90 11.31 5.09
CA THR A 18 -3.30 12.04 3.89
C THR A 18 -4.77 11.79 3.56
N ALA A 19 -5.21 10.53 3.66
CA ALA A 19 -6.61 10.19 3.42
C ALA A 19 -7.52 10.92 4.43
N ARG A 20 -7.20 10.82 5.72
CA ARG A 20 -7.99 11.48 6.78
C ARG A 20 -8.05 12.98 6.59
N LYS A 21 -6.97 13.61 6.21
CA LYS A 21 -6.90 15.05 5.95
C LYS A 21 -7.86 15.48 4.85
N ASN A 22 -8.16 14.58 3.92
CA ASN A 22 -9.09 14.81 2.82
C ASN A 22 -10.48 14.22 3.06
N GLY A 23 -10.79 13.82 4.30
CA GLY A 23 -12.09 13.26 4.66
C GLY A 23 -12.32 11.85 4.13
N LEU A 24 -11.24 11.11 3.86
CA LEU A 24 -11.30 9.78 3.28
C LEU A 24 -10.78 8.73 4.27
N THR A 25 -11.07 7.48 4.01
CA THR A 25 -10.57 6.34 4.77
C THR A 25 -9.65 5.47 3.90
N VAL A 26 -8.84 4.65 4.55
CA VAL A 26 -8.04 3.64 3.84
C VAL A 26 -8.70 2.28 3.99
N ILE A 27 -8.53 1.44 2.97
CA ILE A 27 -8.98 0.04 3.03
C ILE A 27 -7.88 -0.76 3.74
N LYS A 28 -8.19 -1.31 4.90
CA LYS A 28 -7.20 -1.93 5.77
C LYS A 28 -6.84 -3.37 5.42
N ASN A 29 -7.74 -4.09 4.75
CA ASN A 29 -7.48 -5.48 4.38
C ASN A 29 -6.91 -5.66 2.98
N LEU A 30 -6.48 -4.58 2.34
CA LEU A 30 -5.74 -4.60 1.09
C LEU A 30 -4.40 -3.91 1.30
N THR A 31 -3.31 -4.54 0.84
CA THR A 31 -1.96 -4.07 1.13
C THR A 31 -1.09 -4.03 -0.11
N GLY A 32 -0.08 -3.17 -0.08
CA GLY A 32 1.04 -3.28 -1.00
C GLY A 32 1.95 -4.45 -0.59
N HIS A 33 2.98 -4.70 -1.36
CA HIS A 33 3.87 -5.84 -1.14
C HIS A 33 5.18 -5.67 -1.90
N GLY A 34 6.14 -6.53 -1.60
CA GLY A 34 7.33 -6.66 -2.43
C GLY A 34 7.01 -7.33 -3.76
N ILE A 35 7.81 -7.04 -4.77
CA ILE A 35 7.69 -7.63 -6.10
C ILE A 35 9.08 -7.78 -6.70
N GLY A 36 9.29 -8.79 -7.52
CA GLY A 36 10.57 -9.04 -8.13
C GLY A 36 10.48 -10.18 -9.12
N ARG A 37 11.10 -11.31 -8.80
CA ARG A 37 11.00 -12.51 -9.62
C ARG A 37 9.60 -13.11 -9.58
N SER A 38 8.87 -12.87 -8.48
CA SER A 38 7.47 -13.24 -8.33
C SER A 38 6.64 -11.98 -8.22
N ILE A 39 5.36 -12.08 -8.54
CA ILE A 39 4.43 -10.95 -8.42
C ILE A 39 4.24 -10.52 -6.97
N HIS A 40 4.40 -11.45 -6.03
CA HIS A 40 4.38 -11.18 -4.60
C HIS A 40 5.64 -11.75 -3.96
N GLU A 41 6.43 -10.88 -3.36
CA GLU A 41 7.64 -11.23 -2.61
C GLU A 41 7.65 -10.43 -1.31
N LYS A 42 8.64 -10.70 -0.45
CA LYS A 42 8.78 -9.93 0.79
C LYS A 42 9.19 -8.48 0.49
N PRO A 43 8.70 -7.52 1.26
CA PRO A 43 7.78 -7.69 2.39
C PRO A 43 6.40 -8.14 1.93
N ASP A 44 5.78 -9.04 2.70
CA ASP A 44 4.49 -9.64 2.33
C ASP A 44 3.36 -8.61 2.34
N HIS A 45 3.42 -7.65 3.25
CA HIS A 45 2.41 -6.63 3.40
C HIS A 45 3.02 -5.26 3.64
N ILE A 46 2.53 -4.28 2.89
CA ILE A 46 2.80 -2.85 3.13
C ILE A 46 1.44 -2.23 3.37
N PHE A 47 1.09 -2.05 4.63
CA PHE A 47 -0.23 -1.55 5.00
C PHE A 47 -0.39 -0.07 4.66
N ASN A 48 -1.63 0.34 4.43
CA ASN A 48 -2.00 1.73 4.15
C ASN A 48 -2.35 2.50 5.43
N TYR A 49 -1.87 2.00 6.56
CA TYR A 49 -2.00 2.62 7.88
C TYR A 49 -0.80 2.20 8.73
N TYR A 50 -0.61 2.85 9.88
CA TYR A 50 0.49 2.51 10.77
C TYR A 50 0.27 1.14 11.42
N SER A 51 1.24 0.24 11.28
CA SER A 51 1.25 -1.04 11.95
C SER A 51 2.66 -1.35 12.43
N LYS A 52 2.87 -1.41 13.73
CA LYS A 52 4.17 -1.73 14.30
C LYS A 52 4.51 -3.21 14.19
N TRP A 53 3.52 -4.05 13.96
CA TRP A 53 3.70 -5.51 13.91
C TRP A 53 4.24 -6.00 12.56
N ASP A 54 3.97 -5.25 11.50
CA ASP A 54 4.38 -5.59 10.14
C ASP A 54 5.30 -4.52 9.56
N ASP A 55 6.17 -4.00 10.40
CA ASP A 55 7.08 -2.95 10.01
C ASP A 55 8.38 -3.53 9.45
N VAL A 56 8.72 -3.12 8.24
CA VAL A 56 9.94 -3.54 7.56
C VAL A 56 10.72 -2.32 7.14
N LYS A 57 12.03 -2.35 7.36
CA LYS A 57 12.92 -1.31 6.91
C LYS A 57 13.23 -1.51 5.42
N LEU A 58 13.00 -0.47 4.63
CA LEU A 58 13.30 -0.51 3.20
C LEU A 58 14.81 -0.51 2.97
N LYS A 59 15.24 -1.29 1.99
CA LYS A 59 16.66 -1.42 1.64
C LYS A 59 16.86 -1.00 0.19
N ASP A 60 18.04 -0.48 -0.11
CA ASP A 60 18.43 -0.13 -1.46
C ASP A 60 18.29 -1.33 -2.40
N GLY A 61 17.69 -1.10 -3.57
CA GLY A 61 17.43 -2.14 -4.56
C GLY A 61 16.14 -2.93 -4.34
N MET A 62 15.45 -2.73 -3.22
CA MET A 62 14.16 -3.39 -2.98
C MET A 62 13.12 -2.86 -3.95
N VAL A 63 12.29 -3.75 -4.49
CA VAL A 63 11.19 -3.38 -5.39
C VAL A 63 9.88 -3.66 -4.69
N ILE A 64 8.99 -2.69 -4.68
CA ILE A 64 7.70 -2.80 -4.00
C ILE A 64 6.57 -2.40 -4.92
N ALA A 65 5.42 -3.03 -4.74
CA ALA A 65 4.15 -2.58 -5.29
C ALA A 65 3.50 -1.70 -4.21
N PHE A 66 3.46 -0.41 -4.46
CA PHE A 66 2.83 0.55 -3.57
C PHE A 66 1.44 0.84 -4.12
N GLU A 67 0.42 0.33 -3.42
CA GLU A 67 -0.94 0.30 -3.96
C GLU A 67 -1.99 0.69 -2.93
N PRO A 68 -2.04 1.96 -2.53
CA PRO A 68 -3.05 2.41 -1.58
C PRO A 68 -4.45 2.31 -2.16
N PHE A 69 -5.38 1.84 -1.33
CA PHE A 69 -6.81 1.84 -1.61
C PHE A 69 -7.47 2.81 -0.66
N ILE A 70 -8.22 3.76 -1.18
CA ILE A 70 -8.93 4.75 -0.37
C ILE A 70 -10.42 4.68 -0.67
N SER A 71 -11.22 5.08 0.31
CA SER A 71 -12.67 5.07 0.22
C SER A 71 -13.24 6.33 0.85
N ASN A 72 -14.47 6.66 0.50
CA ASN A 72 -15.19 7.75 1.14
C ASN A 72 -15.77 7.35 2.50
N ASN A 73 -15.85 6.06 2.82
CA ASN A 73 -16.47 5.62 4.08
C ASN A 73 -15.99 4.26 4.59
N GLU A 74 -15.57 3.33 3.73
CA GLU A 74 -15.23 1.98 4.13
C GLU A 74 -13.77 1.84 4.56
N GLN A 75 -13.50 0.86 5.43
CA GLN A 75 -12.15 0.49 5.85
C GLN A 75 -11.78 -0.93 5.46
N GLU A 76 -12.73 -1.70 4.96
CA GLU A 76 -12.54 -3.07 4.50
C GLU A 76 -13.38 -3.33 3.26
N VAL A 77 -12.94 -4.29 2.45
CA VAL A 77 -13.71 -4.79 1.31
C VAL A 77 -14.00 -6.25 1.52
N ASP A 78 -15.11 -6.70 0.94
CA ASP A 78 -15.48 -8.11 0.92
C ASP A 78 -15.20 -8.73 -0.45
N GLN A 79 -15.04 -10.04 -0.47
CA GLN A 79 -14.88 -10.78 -1.72
C GLN A 79 -16.24 -11.24 -2.22
N SER A 80 -16.51 -11.01 -3.50
CA SER A 80 -17.73 -11.48 -4.14
C SER A 80 -17.74 -13.01 -4.25
N TYR A 81 -18.90 -13.59 -4.55
CA TYR A 81 -19.05 -15.03 -4.70
C TYR A 81 -18.23 -15.64 -5.84
N ASP A 82 -17.73 -14.83 -6.79
CA ASP A 82 -16.84 -15.32 -7.84
C ASP A 82 -15.42 -15.62 -7.33
N GLY A 83 -15.11 -15.26 -6.07
CA GLY A 83 -13.85 -15.57 -5.42
C GLY A 83 -12.75 -14.53 -5.60
N TRP A 84 -12.95 -13.49 -6.41
CA TRP A 84 -11.91 -12.47 -6.62
C TRP A 84 -12.44 -11.04 -6.75
N THR A 85 -13.68 -10.81 -7.10
CA THR A 85 -14.23 -9.46 -7.14
C THR A 85 -14.36 -8.91 -5.72
N LEU A 86 -13.74 -7.77 -5.46
CA LEU A 86 -13.82 -7.12 -4.16
C LEU A 86 -14.95 -6.10 -4.17
N ILE A 87 -15.75 -6.08 -3.13
CA ILE A 87 -16.96 -5.25 -3.05
C ILE A 87 -17.03 -4.46 -1.75
N THR A 88 -17.67 -3.30 -1.82
CA THR A 88 -18.12 -2.53 -0.67
C THR A 88 -19.62 -2.36 -0.78
N GLU A 89 -20.32 -2.09 0.35
CA GLU A 89 -21.78 -1.94 0.32
C GLU A 89 -22.20 -0.60 -0.30
N ASP A 90 -22.02 0.52 0.39
CA ASP A 90 -22.55 1.80 -0.07
C ASP A 90 -21.45 2.85 -0.27
N SER A 91 -20.26 2.42 -0.65
CA SER A 91 -19.09 3.30 -0.73
C SER A 91 -18.35 3.17 -2.03
N PHE A 92 -17.65 4.22 -2.41
CA PHE A 92 -16.72 4.20 -3.52
C PHE A 92 -15.31 3.91 -3.01
N VAL A 93 -14.56 3.16 -3.81
CA VAL A 93 -13.16 2.83 -3.53
C VAL A 93 -12.33 3.21 -4.75
N ALA A 94 -11.20 3.84 -4.52
CA ALA A 94 -10.24 4.14 -5.56
C ALA A 94 -8.89 3.53 -5.21
N GLN A 95 -8.19 3.03 -6.21
CA GLN A 95 -6.86 2.48 -6.06
C GLN A 95 -5.94 3.09 -7.10
N TYR A 96 -4.70 3.35 -6.68
CA TYR A 96 -3.64 3.75 -7.60
C TYR A 96 -2.38 2.99 -7.22
N GLU A 97 -1.83 2.28 -8.18
CA GLU A 97 -0.70 1.38 -7.95
C GLU A 97 0.52 1.79 -8.74
N HIS A 98 1.67 1.77 -8.08
CA HIS A 98 2.96 1.91 -8.73
C HIS A 98 3.92 0.83 -8.28
N THR A 99 4.75 0.37 -9.21
CA THR A 99 5.94 -0.42 -8.89
C THR A 99 7.09 0.55 -8.69
N ILE A 100 7.73 0.49 -7.53
CA ILE A 100 8.76 1.44 -7.11
C ILE A 100 10.03 0.69 -6.73
N ILE A 101 11.17 1.16 -7.26
CA ILE A 101 12.48 0.68 -6.83
C ILE A 101 12.99 1.62 -5.75
N VAL A 102 13.35 1.07 -4.60
CA VAL A 102 13.96 1.82 -3.50
C VAL A 102 15.41 2.11 -3.84
N SER A 103 15.80 3.37 -3.87
CA SER A 103 17.15 3.78 -4.22
C SER A 103 17.61 4.91 -3.33
N GLU A 104 18.92 4.98 -3.07
CA GLU A 104 19.53 6.07 -2.30
C GLU A 104 19.36 7.42 -2.99
N ASP A 105 19.28 7.43 -4.31
CA ASP A 105 19.08 8.65 -5.10
C ASP A 105 17.61 9.06 -5.20
N GLY A 106 16.74 8.38 -4.47
CA GLY A 106 15.31 8.61 -4.46
C GLY A 106 14.53 7.48 -5.13
N PRO A 107 13.22 7.43 -4.94
CA PRO A 107 12.41 6.36 -5.50
C PRO A 107 12.37 6.42 -7.02
N ILE A 108 12.47 5.26 -7.66
CA ILE A 108 12.31 5.12 -9.10
C ILE A 108 10.94 4.52 -9.35
N VAL A 109 10.01 5.32 -9.88
CA VAL A 109 8.65 4.88 -10.19
C VAL A 109 8.65 4.27 -11.58
N VAL A 110 8.63 2.94 -11.64
CA VAL A 110 8.76 2.19 -12.90
C VAL A 110 7.52 2.32 -13.77
N THR A 111 6.36 2.41 -13.14
CA THR A 111 5.05 2.44 -13.83
C THR A 111 4.46 3.83 -13.99
N LYS A 112 5.27 4.83 -13.83
CA LYS A 112 4.87 6.24 -13.92
C LYS A 112 4.32 6.61 -15.29
#